data_4ef0197fc5c8a9a48c497ae89f438987
#
_entry.id   4ef0197fc5c8a9a48c497ae89f438987
#
_cell.length_a   1.000
_cell.length_b   1.000
_cell.length_c   1.000
_cell.angle_alpha   90.00
_cell.angle_beta   90.00
_cell.angle_gamma   90.00
#
_symmetry.space_group_name_H-M   'P 1'
#
loop_
_entity.id
_entity.type
_entity.pdbx_description
1 polymer ?
#
loop_
_entity_poly.entity_id
_entity_poly.type
_entity_poly.pdbx_seq_one_letter_code
_entity_poly.pdbx_strand_id
1 'polypeptide(L)'
;MRYLSTLVSASAVLFFSAVPAQADDDHTQYKTYGSKPNIITIISDDTGYWDLGAYHGGKARGMDTPNLDAMARNGLLFTDFYGQPSCTPGRAAMTTGRYPNRSGMTTVAFQGQGGGLPKGEWTLASVLKQADYNTYFFGKWHLGESDYAMPTAHGFDKMENVLLYHLNAMTYGLPDWFPQMSPEQRAFFQKVTKGILEGEAGAPVRDAIPYDKISTEVLADLDLITTQKSVAEMERLAKAGKPFFMSINFAANHQPNLPSKDFVGASAVKSKYGDKVVELDTHVGTILDQIKQLNLEENTLVIYTVDNGAWQDVHPDSGMTPFRGTKGTDREAGSRVPAFAMWKGKIAAGSKSSDIVGGLDFMATFAHLGGVELPKEDRDGKPTTFDSYDMAPILFGEGKWARNHWEYFTAVSYTH
;
A
#
# COMPACT_ATOMS: atom_id res chain seq x y z
N MET A 1 -49.56 -19.81 -60.59
CA MET A 1 -48.72 -20.76 -59.92
C MET A 1 -47.78 -19.99 -58.99
N ARG A 2 -48.04 -20.04 -57.69
CA ARG A 2 -47.25 -19.35 -56.65
C ARG A 2 -46.33 -20.40 -56.00
N TYR A 3 -45.01 -20.13 -56.00
CA TYR A 3 -44.05 -20.91 -55.19
C TYR A 3 -43.74 -20.09 -53.92
N LEU A 4 -44.12 -20.63 -52.77
CA LEU A 4 -43.63 -20.22 -51.47
C LEU A 4 -42.31 -20.93 -51.22
N SER A 5 -41.23 -20.21 -51.00
CA SER A 5 -39.98 -20.70 -50.47
C SER A 5 -39.87 -20.39 -48.98
N THR A 6 -39.91 -21.43 -48.15
CA THR A 6 -39.73 -21.38 -46.71
C THR A 6 -38.23 -21.28 -46.39
N LEU A 7 -37.82 -20.20 -45.78
CA LEU A 7 -36.48 -20.05 -45.20
C LEU A 7 -36.48 -20.65 -43.79
N VAL A 8 -35.71 -21.70 -43.64
CA VAL A 8 -35.41 -22.29 -42.33
C VAL A 8 -34.14 -21.59 -41.82
N SER A 9 -34.26 -20.79 -40.77
CA SER A 9 -33.13 -20.22 -40.08
C SER A 9 -32.60 -21.24 -39.07
N ALA A 10 -31.38 -21.73 -39.31
CA ALA A 10 -30.64 -22.54 -38.33
C ALA A 10 -29.91 -21.62 -37.37
N SER A 11 -30.40 -21.52 -36.13
CA SER A 11 -29.68 -20.88 -35.02
C SER A 11 -28.57 -21.80 -34.52
N ALA A 12 -27.32 -21.45 -34.79
CA ALA A 12 -26.16 -22.14 -34.22
C ALA A 12 -26.00 -21.69 -32.77
N VAL A 13 -26.28 -22.57 -31.82
CA VAL A 13 -25.95 -22.36 -30.40
C VAL A 13 -24.48 -22.73 -30.23
N LEU A 14 -23.64 -21.73 -30.04
CA LEU A 14 -22.24 -21.89 -29.66
C LEU A 14 -22.19 -22.26 -28.17
N PHE A 15 -21.90 -23.51 -27.88
CA PHE A 15 -21.51 -23.94 -26.54
C PHE A 15 -20.07 -23.48 -26.29
N PHE A 16 -19.88 -22.46 -25.49
CA PHE A 16 -18.60 -22.20 -24.86
C PHE A 16 -18.38 -23.24 -23.77
N SER A 17 -17.58 -24.26 -24.05
CA SER A 17 -17.02 -25.11 -23.03
C SER A 17 -16.02 -24.29 -22.22
N ALA A 18 -16.36 -23.93 -20.98
CA ALA A 18 -15.39 -23.43 -20.02
C ALA A 18 -14.32 -24.52 -19.81
N VAL A 19 -13.11 -24.24 -20.27
CA VAL A 19 -11.94 -25.04 -19.90
C VAL A 19 -11.70 -24.75 -18.42
N PRO A 20 -11.77 -25.72 -17.51
CA PRO A 20 -11.36 -25.51 -16.15
C PRO A 20 -9.86 -25.15 -16.17
N ALA A 21 -9.48 -24.02 -15.60
CA ALA A 21 -8.09 -23.73 -15.29
C ALA A 21 -7.62 -24.85 -14.35
N GLN A 22 -6.84 -25.80 -14.87
CA GLN A 22 -6.08 -26.71 -14.03
C GLN A 22 -5.08 -25.83 -13.25
N ALA A 23 -5.33 -25.68 -11.95
CA ALA A 23 -4.29 -25.33 -11.02
C ALA A 23 -3.31 -26.52 -11.07
N ASP A 24 -2.12 -26.29 -11.62
CA ASP A 24 -1.01 -27.21 -11.45
C ASP A 24 -0.71 -27.24 -9.95
N ASP A 25 -1.13 -28.34 -9.31
CA ASP A 25 -0.68 -28.75 -7.97
C ASP A 25 0.80 -29.21 -8.06
N ASP A 26 1.68 -28.35 -8.52
CA ASP A 26 3.11 -28.56 -8.36
C ASP A 26 3.50 -28.02 -6.96
N HIS A 27 3.41 -28.90 -5.96
CA HIS A 27 4.02 -28.72 -4.65
C HIS A 27 5.54 -28.72 -4.81
N THR A 28 6.08 -27.68 -5.47
CA THR A 28 7.51 -27.37 -5.41
C THR A 28 7.86 -27.19 -3.95
N GLN A 29 8.82 -27.99 -3.46
CA GLN A 29 9.43 -27.78 -2.15
C GLN A 29 9.96 -26.35 -2.13
N TYR A 30 9.30 -25.48 -1.38
CA TYR A 30 9.69 -24.07 -1.24
C TYR A 30 11.13 -24.04 -0.71
N LYS A 31 12.01 -23.40 -1.46
CA LYS A 31 13.39 -23.18 -1.05
C LYS A 31 13.39 -22.30 0.20
N THR A 32 13.90 -22.79 1.30
CA THR A 32 14.02 -21.99 2.52
C THR A 32 15.19 -21.02 2.38
N TYR A 33 14.93 -19.72 2.56
CA TYR A 33 15.93 -18.66 2.45
C TYR A 33 16.67 -18.36 3.76
N GLY A 34 16.69 -19.30 4.69
CA GLY A 34 17.34 -19.20 6.00
C GLY A 34 16.36 -19.09 7.16
N SER A 35 16.75 -18.41 8.24
CA SER A 35 15.82 -18.06 9.34
C SER A 35 14.76 -17.08 8.85
N LYS A 36 13.57 -17.12 9.47
CA LYS A 36 12.48 -16.17 9.16
C LYS A 36 13.00 -14.74 9.21
N PRO A 37 12.91 -13.96 8.09
CA PRO A 37 13.41 -12.59 8.08
C PRO A 37 12.47 -11.64 8.82
N ASN A 38 12.99 -10.51 9.25
CA ASN A 38 12.13 -9.36 9.48
C ASN A 38 11.61 -8.84 8.13
N ILE A 39 10.40 -8.31 8.11
CA ILE A 39 9.78 -7.76 6.91
C ILE A 39 9.31 -6.34 7.22
N ILE A 40 9.76 -5.38 6.43
CA ILE A 40 9.36 -3.97 6.53
C ILE A 40 8.80 -3.53 5.19
N THR A 41 7.53 -3.12 5.17
CA THR A 41 6.95 -2.43 4.02
C THR A 41 6.87 -0.93 4.31
N ILE A 42 7.38 -0.12 3.39
CA ILE A 42 7.29 1.35 3.41
C ILE A 42 6.40 1.75 2.24
N ILE A 43 5.24 2.29 2.55
CA ILE A 43 4.21 2.62 1.54
C ILE A 43 3.96 4.11 1.59
N SER A 44 4.19 4.81 0.47
CA SER A 44 3.76 6.20 0.30
C SER A 44 2.42 6.29 -0.44
N ASP A 45 1.89 7.49 -0.55
CA ASP A 45 0.59 7.79 -1.13
C ASP A 45 0.74 8.74 -2.32
N ASP A 46 0.11 8.45 -3.44
CA ASP A 46 0.07 9.31 -4.64
C ASP A 46 1.45 9.71 -5.24
N THR A 47 2.54 9.06 -4.83
CA THR A 47 3.88 9.35 -5.36
C THR A 47 4.00 8.86 -6.80
N GLY A 48 4.39 9.74 -7.70
CA GLY A 48 4.49 9.42 -9.10
C GLY A 48 5.79 8.70 -9.47
N TYR A 49 5.75 7.98 -10.57
CA TYR A 49 6.91 7.26 -11.10
C TYR A 49 8.10 8.18 -11.38
N TRP A 50 7.85 9.38 -11.93
CA TRP A 50 8.88 10.39 -12.19
C TRP A 50 9.18 11.33 -11.03
N ASP A 51 8.61 11.10 -9.87
CA ASP A 51 8.98 11.89 -8.69
C ASP A 51 10.30 11.41 -8.09
N LEU A 52 10.71 10.18 -8.39
CA LEU A 52 11.90 9.55 -7.83
C LEU A 52 13.08 9.52 -8.82
N GLY A 53 14.29 9.77 -8.31
CA GLY A 53 15.52 9.80 -9.13
C GLY A 53 15.84 8.46 -9.77
N ALA A 54 15.57 7.35 -9.09
CA ALA A 54 15.77 6.00 -9.59
C ALA A 54 14.99 5.71 -10.89
N TYR A 55 13.92 6.45 -11.15
CA TYR A 55 13.13 6.40 -12.39
C TYR A 55 13.34 7.62 -13.29
N HIS A 56 14.52 8.26 -13.17
CA HIS A 56 14.96 9.41 -13.99
C HIS A 56 14.22 10.73 -13.73
N GLY A 57 13.42 10.82 -12.66
CA GLY A 57 12.82 12.07 -12.18
C GLY A 57 13.65 12.70 -11.04
N GLY A 58 13.05 12.83 -9.87
CA GLY A 58 13.75 13.29 -8.67
C GLY A 58 14.47 14.62 -8.88
N LYS A 59 15.81 14.61 -8.85
CA LYS A 59 16.64 15.79 -9.04
C LYS A 59 16.38 16.53 -10.36
N ALA A 60 16.08 15.81 -11.44
CA ALA A 60 15.74 16.43 -12.71
C ALA A 60 14.46 17.26 -12.65
N ARG A 61 13.57 16.96 -11.71
CA ARG A 61 12.36 17.72 -11.40
C ARG A 61 12.53 18.69 -10.21
N GLY A 62 13.73 18.80 -9.68
CA GLY A 62 14.01 19.64 -8.52
C GLY A 62 13.62 19.04 -7.16
N MET A 63 13.43 17.72 -7.10
CA MET A 63 13.08 16.96 -5.92
C MET A 63 14.10 15.84 -5.74
N ASP A 64 15.16 16.05 -4.96
CA ASP A 64 16.23 15.06 -4.80
C ASP A 64 15.79 13.92 -3.87
N THR A 65 16.01 12.66 -4.28
CA THR A 65 15.59 11.46 -3.54
C THR A 65 16.76 10.49 -3.34
N PRO A 66 17.87 10.93 -2.71
CA PRO A 66 19.10 10.15 -2.62
C PRO A 66 18.96 8.82 -1.85
N ASN A 67 18.07 8.75 -0.86
CA ASN A 67 17.87 7.56 -0.02
C ASN A 67 17.07 6.49 -0.77
N LEU A 68 15.97 6.85 -1.42
CA LEU A 68 15.19 5.97 -2.29
C LEU A 68 16.01 5.50 -3.49
N ASP A 69 16.82 6.40 -4.08
CA ASP A 69 17.74 6.05 -5.16
C ASP A 69 18.84 5.09 -4.67
N ALA A 70 19.31 5.25 -3.44
CA ALA A 70 20.27 4.31 -2.84
C ALA A 70 19.63 2.95 -2.58
N MET A 71 18.36 2.90 -2.13
CA MET A 71 17.63 1.64 -1.97
C MET A 71 17.52 0.90 -3.29
N ALA A 72 17.19 1.59 -4.39
CA ALA A 72 17.15 1.01 -5.74
C ALA A 72 18.52 0.51 -6.21
N ARG A 73 19.59 1.25 -5.94
CA ARG A 73 20.97 0.84 -6.31
C ARG A 73 21.48 -0.33 -5.50
N ASN A 74 21.08 -0.46 -4.24
CA ASN A 74 21.54 -1.51 -3.32
C ASN A 74 20.60 -2.73 -3.28
N GLY A 75 19.56 -2.73 -4.09
CA GLY A 75 18.54 -3.77 -4.16
C GLY A 75 18.05 -4.03 -5.58
N LEU A 76 16.78 -4.41 -5.68
CA LEU A 76 16.04 -4.68 -6.90
C LEU A 76 15.10 -3.51 -7.20
N LEU A 77 15.19 -2.94 -8.40
CA LEU A 77 14.25 -1.97 -8.95
C LEU A 77 13.23 -2.69 -9.82
N PHE A 78 11.94 -2.50 -9.56
CA PHE A 78 10.86 -2.98 -10.41
C PHE A 78 10.46 -1.89 -11.42
N THR A 79 10.38 -2.25 -12.71
CA THR A 79 9.86 -1.35 -13.73
C THR A 79 8.38 -1.55 -13.99
N ASP A 80 7.81 -2.70 -13.59
CA ASP A 80 6.43 -3.11 -13.83
C ASP A 80 5.76 -3.57 -12.53
N PHE A 81 5.76 -2.68 -11.53
CA PHE A 81 5.10 -2.92 -10.25
C PHE A 81 3.76 -2.18 -10.18
N TYR A 82 2.73 -2.85 -9.65
CA TYR A 82 1.37 -2.35 -9.69
C TYR A 82 0.72 -2.27 -8.30
N GLY A 83 0.12 -1.11 -8.03
CA GLY A 83 -0.91 -0.93 -7.01
C GLY A 83 -2.31 -1.17 -7.60
N GLN A 84 -3.31 -0.52 -7.03
CA GLN A 84 -4.65 -0.43 -7.62
C GLN A 84 -4.97 1.04 -7.93
N PRO A 85 -6.02 1.34 -8.70
CA PRO A 85 -6.25 2.69 -9.18
C PRO A 85 -6.51 3.75 -8.11
N SER A 86 -6.75 3.39 -6.85
CA SER A 86 -6.91 4.35 -5.75
C SER A 86 -6.55 3.77 -4.38
N CYS A 87 -6.46 4.63 -3.34
CA CYS A 87 -5.87 4.30 -2.03
C CYS A 87 -6.54 3.09 -1.34
N THR A 88 -7.85 3.12 -1.08
CA THR A 88 -8.54 2.01 -0.40
C THR A 88 -8.40 0.70 -1.15
N PRO A 89 -8.69 0.61 -2.48
CA PRO A 89 -8.43 -0.59 -3.25
C PRO A 89 -6.97 -1.05 -3.21
N GLY A 90 -6.01 -0.13 -3.36
CA GLY A 90 -4.58 -0.44 -3.32
C GLY A 90 -4.14 -1.02 -1.99
N ARG A 91 -4.50 -0.35 -0.90
CA ARG A 91 -4.19 -0.79 0.47
C ARG A 91 -4.88 -2.10 0.81
N ALA A 92 -6.14 -2.31 0.37
CA ALA A 92 -6.84 -3.57 0.56
C ALA A 92 -6.12 -4.72 -0.16
N ALA A 93 -5.76 -4.54 -1.43
CA ALA A 93 -5.04 -5.55 -2.20
C ALA A 93 -3.69 -5.91 -1.58
N MET A 94 -2.88 -4.89 -1.19
CA MET A 94 -1.59 -5.10 -0.52
C MET A 94 -1.74 -5.83 0.82
N THR A 95 -2.78 -5.51 1.58
CA THR A 95 -2.97 -6.05 2.92
C THR A 95 -3.52 -7.46 2.92
N THR A 96 -4.40 -7.80 1.94
CA THR A 96 -5.15 -9.08 1.92
C THR A 96 -4.65 -10.08 0.88
N GLY A 97 -3.85 -9.66 -0.11
CA GLY A 97 -3.46 -10.51 -1.23
C GLY A 97 -4.62 -10.88 -2.15
N ARG A 98 -5.70 -10.07 -2.15
CA ARG A 98 -6.92 -10.31 -2.93
C ARG A 98 -7.30 -9.05 -3.70
N TYR A 99 -7.81 -9.21 -4.91
CA TYR A 99 -8.35 -8.08 -5.65
C TYR A 99 -9.49 -7.40 -4.88
N PRO A 100 -9.64 -6.06 -4.99
CA PRO A 100 -10.60 -5.29 -4.20
C PRO A 100 -12.06 -5.72 -4.34
N ASN A 101 -12.45 -6.28 -5.49
CA ASN A 101 -13.78 -6.82 -5.72
C ASN A 101 -14.12 -8.04 -4.84
N ARG A 102 -13.11 -8.79 -4.38
CA ARG A 102 -13.32 -9.93 -3.48
C ARG A 102 -13.54 -9.48 -2.04
N SER A 103 -12.82 -8.46 -1.59
CA SER A 103 -12.97 -7.91 -0.23
C SER A 103 -14.08 -6.87 -0.13
N GLY A 104 -14.68 -6.45 -1.26
CA GLY A 104 -15.66 -5.36 -1.30
C GLY A 104 -15.06 -3.95 -1.15
N MET A 105 -13.71 -3.84 -1.07
CA MET A 105 -13.00 -2.58 -0.86
C MET A 105 -12.69 -1.86 -2.19
N THR A 106 -13.70 -1.69 -3.04
CA THR A 106 -13.56 -1.17 -4.42
C THR A 106 -13.59 0.36 -4.51
N THR A 107 -14.05 1.04 -3.46
CA THR A 107 -14.20 2.50 -3.41
C THR A 107 -13.45 3.09 -2.23
N VAL A 108 -13.14 4.38 -2.31
CA VAL A 108 -12.47 5.11 -1.22
C VAL A 108 -13.37 5.14 0.03
N ALA A 109 -12.82 4.78 1.17
CA ALA A 109 -13.49 4.87 2.45
C ALA A 109 -13.47 6.32 2.97
N PHE A 110 -14.64 6.90 3.22
CA PHE A 110 -14.79 8.26 3.75
C PHE A 110 -15.25 8.24 5.21
N GLN A 111 -15.00 9.35 5.90
CA GLN A 111 -15.44 9.56 7.28
C GLN A 111 -16.96 9.55 7.39
N GLY A 112 -17.46 8.96 8.46
CA GLY A 112 -18.89 8.88 8.76
C GLY A 112 -19.68 7.86 7.94
N GLN A 113 -19.02 7.10 7.06
CA GLN A 113 -19.69 6.01 6.32
C GLN A 113 -19.84 4.74 7.16
N GLY A 114 -19.01 4.58 8.19
CA GLY A 114 -18.91 3.33 8.93
C GLY A 114 -18.29 2.21 8.08
N GLY A 115 -18.30 0.98 8.61
CA GLY A 115 -17.81 -0.17 7.87
C GLY A 115 -16.29 -0.25 7.78
N GLY A 116 -15.82 -0.98 6.76
CA GLY A 116 -14.41 -1.19 6.44
C GLY A 116 -14.08 -2.63 6.08
N LEU A 117 -12.80 -2.99 6.18
CA LEU A 117 -12.31 -4.32 5.83
C LEU A 117 -13.10 -5.41 6.57
N PRO A 118 -13.71 -6.38 5.86
CA PRO A 118 -14.54 -7.41 6.48
C PRO A 118 -13.77 -8.24 7.51
N LYS A 119 -14.45 -8.65 8.59
CA LYS A 119 -13.85 -9.42 9.69
C LYS A 119 -13.21 -10.74 9.23
N GLY A 120 -13.81 -11.37 8.23
CA GLY A 120 -13.35 -12.65 7.67
C GLY A 120 -12.06 -12.54 6.85
N GLU A 121 -11.64 -11.34 6.47
CA GLU A 121 -10.45 -11.18 5.64
C GLU A 121 -9.15 -11.52 6.40
N TRP A 122 -8.33 -12.34 5.76
CA TRP A 122 -6.95 -12.52 6.15
C TRP A 122 -6.13 -11.30 5.72
N THR A 123 -5.18 -10.92 6.57
CA THR A 123 -4.23 -9.85 6.28
C THR A 123 -2.80 -10.39 6.40
N LEU A 124 -1.83 -9.67 5.84
CA LEU A 124 -0.41 -9.97 6.01
C LEU A 124 -0.05 -10.21 7.48
N ALA A 125 -0.55 -9.35 8.38
CA ALA A 125 -0.30 -9.49 9.81
C ALA A 125 -0.90 -10.78 10.36
N SER A 126 -2.17 -11.08 10.09
CA SER A 126 -2.84 -12.28 10.63
C SER A 126 -2.26 -13.59 10.08
N VAL A 127 -1.75 -13.60 8.84
CA VAL A 127 -1.03 -14.75 8.27
C VAL A 127 0.34 -14.91 8.91
N LEU A 128 1.13 -13.83 9.03
CA LEU A 128 2.47 -13.89 9.63
C LEU A 128 2.45 -14.22 11.12
N LYS A 129 1.37 -13.89 11.84
CA LYS A 129 1.20 -14.35 13.23
C LYS A 129 1.15 -15.86 13.37
N GLN A 130 0.73 -16.62 12.37
CA GLN A 130 0.80 -18.09 12.38
C GLN A 130 2.26 -18.60 12.39
N ALA A 131 3.21 -17.73 11.99
CA ALA A 131 4.65 -17.97 12.02
C ALA A 131 5.36 -17.30 13.22
N ASP A 132 4.63 -16.88 14.24
CA ASP A 132 5.14 -16.22 15.46
C ASP A 132 5.84 -14.86 15.22
N TYR A 133 5.43 -14.13 14.17
CA TYR A 133 5.86 -12.75 13.96
C TYR A 133 5.20 -11.80 14.95
N ASN A 134 5.97 -10.80 15.41
CA ASN A 134 5.42 -9.58 15.97
C ASN A 134 4.97 -8.67 14.81
N THR A 135 3.79 -8.06 14.89
CA THR A 135 3.17 -7.36 13.77
C THR A 135 2.73 -5.95 14.14
N TYR A 136 3.23 -4.94 13.40
CA TYR A 136 3.04 -3.53 13.75
C TYR A 136 2.60 -2.71 12.54
N PHE A 137 1.66 -1.78 12.80
CA PHE A 137 1.12 -0.88 11.80
C PHE A 137 1.35 0.59 12.20
N PHE A 138 1.84 1.39 11.25
CA PHE A 138 2.08 2.82 11.44
C PHE A 138 1.51 3.63 10.29
N GLY A 139 0.87 4.77 10.60
CA GLY A 139 0.43 5.75 9.62
C GLY A 139 -0.91 5.45 8.95
N LYS A 140 -1.03 5.69 7.65
CA LYS A 140 -2.31 5.67 6.92
C LYS A 140 -2.86 4.26 6.72
N TRP A 141 -4.03 3.98 7.32
CA TRP A 141 -4.78 2.72 7.15
C TRP A 141 -5.72 2.72 5.96
N HIS A 142 -6.68 3.59 5.96
CA HIS A 142 -7.66 3.83 4.90
C HIS A 142 -8.51 2.60 4.47
N LEU A 143 -8.74 1.67 5.38
CA LEU A 143 -9.57 0.47 5.17
C LEU A 143 -10.81 0.44 6.05
N GLY A 144 -11.35 1.60 6.40
CA GLY A 144 -12.57 1.76 7.17
C GLY A 144 -12.36 2.27 8.59
N GLU A 145 -13.47 2.56 9.27
CA GLU A 145 -13.47 3.27 10.55
C GLU A 145 -14.22 2.54 11.68
N SER A 146 -14.85 1.40 11.39
CA SER A 146 -15.47 0.57 12.43
C SER A 146 -14.41 -0.15 13.25
N ASP A 147 -14.70 -0.41 14.53
CA ASP A 147 -13.76 -1.06 15.45
C ASP A 147 -13.27 -2.40 14.94
N TYR A 148 -14.14 -3.17 14.27
CA TYR A 148 -13.77 -4.45 13.68
C TYR A 148 -12.84 -4.33 12.46
N ALA A 149 -12.73 -3.15 11.86
CA ALA A 149 -11.90 -2.88 10.68
C ALA A 149 -10.54 -2.26 11.04
N MET A 150 -10.24 -2.08 12.32
CA MET A 150 -8.96 -1.52 12.76
C MET A 150 -7.79 -2.50 12.52
N PRO A 151 -6.57 -2.01 12.31
CA PRO A 151 -5.40 -2.88 12.16
C PRO A 151 -5.28 -3.94 13.25
N THR A 152 -5.51 -3.58 14.52
CA THR A 152 -5.44 -4.52 15.66
C THR A 152 -6.53 -5.59 15.65
N ALA A 153 -7.67 -5.36 15.02
CA ALA A 153 -8.70 -6.38 14.77
C ALA A 153 -8.31 -7.34 13.61
N HIS A 154 -7.33 -6.93 12.79
CA HIS A 154 -6.85 -7.65 11.61
C HIS A 154 -5.44 -8.23 11.78
N GLY A 155 -5.03 -8.55 13.01
CA GLY A 155 -3.83 -9.34 13.28
C GLY A 155 -2.59 -8.51 13.62
N PHE A 156 -2.62 -7.19 13.56
CA PHE A 156 -1.54 -6.37 14.08
C PHE A 156 -1.56 -6.34 15.61
N ASP A 157 -0.42 -6.59 16.24
CA ASP A 157 -0.26 -6.51 17.70
C ASP A 157 -0.40 -5.09 18.21
N LYS A 158 0.06 -4.12 17.40
CA LYS A 158 0.05 -2.72 17.75
C LYS A 158 -0.18 -1.85 16.52
N MET A 159 -0.89 -0.75 16.70
CA MET A 159 -1.04 0.32 15.73
C MET A 159 -0.72 1.67 16.35
N GLU A 160 0.04 2.51 15.66
CA GLU A 160 0.45 3.82 16.15
C GLU A 160 0.38 4.88 15.06
N ASN A 161 0.00 6.10 15.45
CA ASN A 161 -0.15 7.25 14.58
C ASN A 161 -1.07 6.98 13.37
N VAL A 162 -2.18 6.28 13.62
CA VAL A 162 -3.04 5.77 12.53
C VAL A 162 -3.99 6.82 12.02
N LEU A 163 -3.83 7.14 10.74
CA LEU A 163 -4.74 7.97 9.94
C LEU A 163 -5.73 7.06 9.20
N LEU A 164 -7.03 7.19 9.48
CA LEU A 164 -8.06 6.32 8.89
C LEU A 164 -8.50 6.71 7.48
N TYR A 165 -8.18 7.93 7.04
CA TYR A 165 -8.70 8.51 5.81
C TYR A 165 -7.57 9.02 4.91
N HIS A 166 -7.90 9.60 3.77
CA HIS A 166 -6.97 10.42 3.01
C HIS A 166 -6.74 11.78 3.72
N LEU A 167 -5.59 12.38 3.51
CA LEU A 167 -5.15 13.53 4.32
C LEU A 167 -6.11 14.73 4.22
N ASN A 168 -6.64 15.05 3.03
CA ASN A 168 -7.55 16.17 2.87
C ASN A 168 -8.91 15.96 3.59
N ALA A 169 -9.34 14.73 3.85
CA ALA A 169 -10.54 14.48 4.66
C ALA A 169 -10.40 15.05 6.09
N MET A 170 -9.18 15.04 6.62
CA MET A 170 -8.89 15.60 7.94
C MET A 170 -9.08 17.13 8.00
N THR A 171 -9.07 17.81 6.85
CA THR A 171 -9.18 19.27 6.79
C THR A 171 -10.61 19.79 6.68
N TYR A 172 -11.61 18.92 6.37
CA TYR A 172 -12.99 19.35 6.11
C TYR A 172 -13.66 20.03 7.33
N GLY A 173 -13.35 19.61 8.54
CA GLY A 173 -13.86 20.24 9.74
C GLY A 173 -13.04 21.44 10.23
N LEU A 174 -11.88 21.73 9.63
CA LEU A 174 -10.99 22.81 10.06
C LEU A 174 -11.48 24.16 9.51
N PRO A 175 -11.57 25.22 10.35
CA PRO A 175 -12.14 26.50 9.95
C PRO A 175 -11.46 27.17 8.76
N ASP A 176 -10.14 27.09 8.69
CA ASP A 176 -9.33 27.86 7.74
C ASP A 176 -9.25 27.23 6.34
N TRP A 177 -9.66 25.95 6.20
CA TRP A 177 -9.48 25.20 4.94
C TRP A 177 -10.62 25.36 3.95
N PHE A 178 -11.86 25.45 4.43
CA PHE A 178 -13.04 25.56 3.59
C PHE A 178 -13.97 26.67 4.12
N PRO A 179 -13.58 27.96 3.95
CA PRO A 179 -14.35 29.08 4.51
C PRO A 179 -15.77 29.18 3.94
N GLN A 180 -16.01 28.63 2.74
CA GLN A 180 -17.34 28.57 2.10
C GLN A 180 -18.26 27.49 2.69
N MET A 181 -17.75 26.57 3.51
CA MET A 181 -18.53 25.49 4.10
C MET A 181 -19.50 26.05 5.15
N SER A 182 -20.77 25.61 5.12
CA SER A 182 -21.73 26.05 6.13
C SER A 182 -21.36 25.56 7.52
N PRO A 183 -21.82 26.25 8.59
CA PRO A 183 -21.59 25.78 9.97
C PRO A 183 -22.10 24.36 10.22
N GLU A 184 -23.25 23.98 9.62
CA GLU A 184 -23.84 22.65 9.76
C GLU A 184 -22.97 21.56 9.10
N GLN A 185 -22.46 21.84 7.89
CA GLN A 185 -21.55 20.93 7.19
C GLN A 185 -20.26 20.74 7.98
N ARG A 186 -19.69 21.82 8.51
CA ARG A 186 -18.48 21.78 9.34
C ARG A 186 -18.71 20.98 10.62
N ALA A 187 -19.82 21.24 11.31
CA ALA A 187 -20.19 20.49 12.51
C ALA A 187 -20.40 19.00 12.23
N PHE A 188 -20.94 18.64 11.08
CA PHE A 188 -21.04 17.25 10.64
C PHE A 188 -19.65 16.60 10.54
N PHE A 189 -18.70 17.20 9.81
CA PHE A 189 -17.35 16.65 9.69
C PHE A 189 -16.63 16.60 11.02
N GLN A 190 -16.74 17.60 11.87
CA GLN A 190 -16.17 17.60 13.22
C GLN A 190 -16.71 16.44 14.07
N LYS A 191 -17.97 16.05 13.88
CA LYS A 191 -18.60 14.95 14.60
C LYS A 191 -18.18 13.57 14.10
N VAL A 192 -18.05 13.39 12.78
CA VAL A 192 -17.84 12.06 12.17
C VAL A 192 -16.39 11.71 11.92
N THR A 193 -15.50 12.70 11.82
CA THR A 193 -14.08 12.46 11.57
C THR A 193 -13.39 12.03 12.86
N LYS A 194 -12.77 10.86 12.85
CA LYS A 194 -11.91 10.39 13.95
C LYS A 194 -10.57 11.09 13.90
N GLY A 195 -9.93 11.24 15.06
CA GLY A 195 -8.57 11.77 15.18
C GLY A 195 -7.49 10.83 14.66
N ILE A 196 -6.27 11.03 15.14
CA ILE A 196 -5.16 10.09 14.90
C ILE A 196 -5.21 9.04 16.00
N LEU A 197 -5.20 7.77 15.60
CA LEU A 197 -5.49 6.65 16.50
C LEU A 197 -4.23 5.87 16.88
N GLU A 198 -4.33 5.20 18.04
CA GLU A 198 -3.37 4.17 18.46
C GLU A 198 -4.08 3.07 19.23
N GLY A 199 -3.46 1.88 19.31
CA GLY A 199 -4.04 0.75 20.03
C GLY A 199 -3.16 -0.49 20.00
N GLU A 200 -3.50 -1.42 20.88
CA GLU A 200 -2.90 -2.75 20.98
C GLU A 200 -3.96 -3.83 20.82
N ALA A 201 -3.58 -4.99 20.32
CA ALA A 201 -4.49 -6.11 20.15
C ALA A 201 -5.13 -6.51 21.49
N GLY A 202 -6.46 -6.67 21.47
CA GLY A 202 -7.23 -7.01 22.69
C GLY A 202 -7.55 -5.82 23.61
N ALA A 203 -7.10 -4.61 23.29
CA ALA A 203 -7.42 -3.38 24.01
C ALA A 203 -8.27 -2.43 23.15
N PRO A 204 -9.04 -1.53 23.78
CA PRO A 204 -9.77 -0.50 23.05
C PRO A 204 -8.82 0.44 22.28
N VAL A 205 -9.21 0.77 21.07
CA VAL A 205 -8.53 1.81 20.28
C VAL A 205 -8.81 3.17 20.90
N ARG A 206 -7.81 4.05 20.92
CA ARG A 206 -7.92 5.39 21.48
C ARG A 206 -7.37 6.45 20.54
N ASP A 207 -7.82 7.69 20.72
CA ASP A 207 -7.24 8.83 20.05
C ASP A 207 -5.85 9.14 20.66
N ALA A 208 -4.80 9.03 19.84
CA ALA A 208 -3.49 9.59 20.15
C ALA A 208 -3.55 11.12 20.05
N ILE A 209 -4.27 11.62 19.03
CA ILE A 209 -4.58 13.04 18.85
C ILE A 209 -6.07 13.13 18.51
N PRO A 210 -6.94 13.60 19.42
CA PRO A 210 -8.35 13.81 19.14
C PRO A 210 -8.58 14.79 17.99
N TYR A 211 -9.67 14.60 17.23
CA TYR A 211 -9.92 15.41 16.04
C TYR A 211 -10.01 16.92 16.34
N ASP A 212 -10.52 17.33 17.48
CA ASP A 212 -10.58 18.74 17.92
C ASP A 212 -9.20 19.37 18.22
N LYS A 213 -8.15 18.55 18.24
CA LYS A 213 -6.74 18.97 18.37
C LYS A 213 -5.98 18.90 17.05
N ILE A 214 -6.63 18.48 15.97
CA ILE A 214 -6.00 18.47 14.65
C ILE A 214 -5.85 19.92 14.15
N SER A 215 -4.65 20.23 13.70
CA SER A 215 -4.30 21.50 13.07
C SER A 215 -3.48 21.23 11.80
N THR A 216 -3.21 22.27 11.01
CA THR A 216 -2.33 22.18 9.84
C THR A 216 -0.94 21.68 10.23
N GLU A 217 -0.39 22.12 11.35
CA GLU A 217 0.92 21.71 11.86
C GLU A 217 0.93 20.24 12.26
N VAL A 218 -0.12 19.77 12.96
CA VAL A 218 -0.27 18.36 13.32
C VAL A 218 -0.31 17.50 12.06
N LEU A 219 -1.05 17.92 11.02
CA LEU A 219 -1.12 17.19 9.76
C LEU A 219 0.23 17.22 9.00
N ALA A 220 0.98 18.31 9.09
CA ALA A 220 2.31 18.41 8.48
C ALA A 220 3.30 17.42 9.12
N ASP A 221 3.22 17.21 10.43
CA ASP A 221 4.16 16.36 11.18
C ASP A 221 3.77 14.88 11.24
N LEU A 222 2.67 14.45 10.60
CA LEU A 222 2.21 13.06 10.66
C LEU A 222 3.28 12.04 10.23
N ASP A 223 3.98 12.31 9.14
CA ASP A 223 4.99 11.39 8.62
C ASP A 223 6.27 11.40 9.45
N LEU A 224 6.62 12.54 10.04
CA LEU A 224 7.70 12.65 11.03
C LEU A 224 7.39 11.80 12.27
N ILE A 225 6.17 11.91 12.81
CA ILE A 225 5.72 11.12 13.97
C ILE A 225 5.69 9.63 13.62
N THR A 226 5.19 9.26 12.44
CA THR A 226 5.22 7.88 11.93
C THR A 226 6.64 7.32 11.91
N THR A 227 7.61 8.08 11.41
CA THR A 227 9.03 7.71 11.37
C THR A 227 9.59 7.52 12.78
N GLN A 228 9.39 8.47 13.67
CA GLN A 228 9.90 8.42 15.04
C GLN A 228 9.35 7.21 15.81
N LYS A 229 8.05 6.95 15.71
CA LYS A 229 7.40 5.80 16.37
C LYS A 229 7.87 4.47 15.78
N SER A 230 7.99 4.36 14.47
CA SER A 230 8.46 3.12 13.82
C SER A 230 9.91 2.79 14.17
N VAL A 231 10.80 3.80 14.21
CA VAL A 231 12.20 3.65 14.61
C VAL A 231 12.32 3.21 16.07
N ALA A 232 11.59 3.85 16.99
CA ALA A 232 11.59 3.50 18.41
C ALA A 232 11.08 2.05 18.63
N GLU A 233 10.02 1.66 17.92
CA GLU A 233 9.48 0.30 18.01
C GLU A 233 10.42 -0.74 17.42
N MET A 234 11.11 -0.43 16.31
CA MET A 234 12.11 -1.30 15.70
C MET A 234 13.27 -1.61 16.66
N GLU A 235 13.73 -0.62 17.43
CA GLU A 235 14.76 -0.83 18.47
C GLU A 235 14.28 -1.80 19.56
N ARG A 236 13.02 -1.67 20.00
CA ARG A 236 12.42 -2.57 20.97
C ARG A 236 12.30 -4.01 20.43
N LEU A 237 11.88 -4.15 19.17
CA LEU A 237 11.70 -5.44 18.49
C LEU A 237 13.03 -6.16 18.24
N ALA A 238 14.07 -5.42 17.85
CA ALA A 238 15.41 -5.97 17.68
C ALA A 238 15.92 -6.63 18.98
N LYS A 239 15.63 -6.02 20.14
CA LYS A 239 15.98 -6.57 21.46
C LYS A 239 15.15 -7.79 21.83
N ALA A 240 13.95 -7.96 21.30
CA ALA A 240 13.07 -9.10 21.60
C ALA A 240 13.49 -10.41 20.92
N GLY A 241 14.32 -10.35 19.86
CA GLY A 241 14.88 -11.52 19.18
C GLY A 241 13.88 -12.38 18.41
N LYS A 242 12.65 -11.91 18.20
CA LYS A 242 11.64 -12.56 17.36
C LYS A 242 11.54 -11.86 16.01
N PRO A 243 11.18 -12.58 14.93
CA PRO A 243 10.92 -11.94 13.64
C PRO A 243 9.75 -10.97 13.77
N PHE A 244 9.80 -9.87 13.01
CA PHE A 244 8.75 -8.87 13.01
C PHE A 244 8.33 -8.46 11.60
N PHE A 245 7.09 -8.07 11.48
CA PHE A 245 6.53 -7.40 10.32
C PHE A 245 6.10 -5.99 10.72
N MET A 246 6.63 -4.99 10.04
CA MET A 246 6.25 -3.59 10.19
C MET A 246 5.69 -3.07 8.87
N SER A 247 4.45 -2.56 8.90
CA SER A 247 3.86 -1.83 7.79
C SER A 247 3.89 -0.34 8.12
N ILE A 248 4.78 0.42 7.46
CA ILE A 248 4.98 1.85 7.65
C ILE A 248 4.33 2.58 6.47
N ASN A 249 3.28 3.35 6.74
CA ASN A 249 2.38 3.89 5.73
C ASN A 249 2.33 5.42 5.84
N PHE A 250 3.11 6.10 5.00
CA PHE A 250 3.14 7.55 4.97
C PHE A 250 1.87 8.14 4.35
N ALA A 251 1.47 9.32 4.80
CA ALA A 251 0.44 10.14 4.17
C ALA A 251 0.97 10.91 2.96
N ALA A 252 2.29 11.09 2.84
CA ALA A 252 2.96 11.70 1.71
C ALA A 252 2.84 10.78 0.46
N ASN A 253 2.55 11.33 -0.70
CA ASN A 253 2.41 12.75 -1.10
C ASN A 253 0.94 13.12 -1.39
N HIS A 254 -0.01 12.54 -0.64
CA HIS A 254 -1.42 12.90 -0.82
C HIS A 254 -1.66 14.36 -0.46
N GLN A 255 -2.53 15.03 -1.23
CA GLN A 255 -2.92 16.40 -0.88
C GLN A 255 -3.74 16.45 0.44
N PRO A 256 -3.72 17.61 1.14
CA PRO A 256 -2.89 18.78 0.88
C PRO A 256 -1.42 18.47 1.17
N ASN A 257 -0.54 18.96 0.30
CA ASN A 257 0.89 18.81 0.52
C ASN A 257 1.33 19.77 1.64
N LEU A 258 1.60 19.18 2.80
CA LEU A 258 1.98 19.90 4.02
C LEU A 258 3.37 19.41 4.45
N PRO A 259 4.45 20.00 3.94
CA PRO A 259 5.78 19.70 4.45
C PRO A 259 5.88 20.14 5.91
N SER A 260 6.54 19.35 6.75
CA SER A 260 6.86 19.75 8.11
C SER A 260 7.80 20.96 8.08
N LYS A 261 7.86 21.71 9.19
CA LYS A 261 8.52 23.01 9.27
C LYS A 261 9.95 23.01 8.71
N ASP A 262 10.71 21.96 8.98
CA ASP A 262 12.12 21.88 8.58
C ASP A 262 12.31 21.60 7.09
N PHE A 263 11.25 21.19 6.39
CA PHE A 263 11.29 20.89 4.96
C PHE A 263 10.63 21.95 4.09
N VAL A 264 10.04 22.99 4.67
CA VAL A 264 9.48 24.11 3.88
C VAL A 264 10.58 24.77 3.05
N GLY A 265 10.46 24.70 1.71
CA GLY A 265 11.45 25.22 0.76
C GLY A 265 12.68 24.33 0.58
N ALA A 266 12.64 23.06 1.01
CA ALA A 266 13.77 22.12 0.87
C ALA A 266 14.02 21.70 -0.56
N SER A 267 12.96 21.57 -1.38
CA SER A 267 13.10 21.19 -2.79
C SER A 267 13.66 22.34 -3.64
N ALA A 268 14.43 22.01 -4.67
CA ALA A 268 14.93 23.01 -5.63
C ALA A 268 13.80 23.60 -6.48
N VAL A 269 12.72 22.87 -6.71
CA VAL A 269 11.51 23.36 -7.41
C VAL A 269 10.70 24.35 -6.58
N LYS A 270 10.96 24.44 -5.26
CA LYS A 270 10.29 25.36 -4.32
C LYS A 270 8.77 25.18 -4.28
N SER A 271 8.30 23.95 -4.41
CA SER A 271 6.89 23.60 -4.34
C SER A 271 6.60 22.75 -3.10
N LYS A 272 5.39 22.86 -2.55
CA LYS A 272 4.98 22.08 -1.38
C LYS A 272 5.02 20.58 -1.66
N TYR A 273 4.67 20.17 -2.88
CA TYR A 273 4.77 18.78 -3.30
C TYR A 273 6.22 18.32 -3.31
N GLY A 274 7.10 19.10 -3.96
CA GLY A 274 8.53 18.78 -4.02
C GLY A 274 9.18 18.75 -2.64
N ASP A 275 8.82 19.67 -1.76
CA ASP A 275 9.28 19.68 -0.36
C ASP A 275 8.85 18.39 0.37
N LYS A 276 7.61 17.93 0.13
CA LYS A 276 7.08 16.70 0.72
C LYS A 276 7.73 15.44 0.16
N VAL A 277 8.15 15.42 -1.12
CA VAL A 277 8.94 14.33 -1.72
C VAL A 277 10.32 14.24 -1.06
N VAL A 278 11.00 15.38 -0.85
CA VAL A 278 12.31 15.45 -0.17
C VAL A 278 12.19 15.01 1.29
N GLU A 279 11.13 15.40 1.96
CA GLU A 279 10.81 14.95 3.33
C GLU A 279 10.58 13.45 3.40
N LEU A 280 9.76 12.89 2.50
CA LEU A 280 9.51 11.44 2.39
C LEU A 280 10.83 10.66 2.21
N ASP A 281 11.69 11.11 1.29
CA ASP A 281 13.00 10.50 1.08
C ASP A 281 13.86 10.49 2.34
N THR A 282 13.85 11.59 3.09
CA THR A 282 14.59 11.70 4.36
C THR A 282 14.04 10.75 5.42
N HIS A 283 12.72 10.59 5.51
CA HIS A 283 12.10 9.64 6.42
C HIS A 283 12.44 8.19 6.07
N VAL A 284 12.46 7.84 4.78
CA VAL A 284 12.94 6.53 4.33
C VAL A 284 14.41 6.32 4.71
N GLY A 285 15.26 7.33 4.49
CA GLY A 285 16.66 7.31 4.91
C GLY A 285 16.81 7.03 6.42
N THR A 286 16.03 7.70 7.26
CA THR A 286 16.03 7.49 8.71
C THR A 286 15.70 6.05 9.09
N ILE A 287 14.71 5.43 8.43
CA ILE A 287 14.34 4.02 8.66
C ILE A 287 15.47 3.09 8.23
N LEU A 288 16.07 3.31 7.05
CA LEU A 288 17.19 2.49 6.56
C LEU A 288 18.41 2.60 7.45
N ASP A 289 18.73 3.79 7.94
CA ASP A 289 19.82 4.01 8.88
C ASP A 289 19.57 3.30 10.21
N GLN A 290 18.34 3.27 10.71
CA GLN A 290 18.01 2.52 11.92
C GLN A 290 18.20 1.00 11.74
N ILE A 291 17.78 0.44 10.61
CA ILE A 291 18.01 -0.97 10.27
C ILE A 291 19.50 -1.29 10.32
N LYS A 292 20.33 -0.41 9.75
CA LYS A 292 21.78 -0.54 9.74
C LYS A 292 22.40 -0.41 11.15
N GLN A 293 21.99 0.58 11.93
CA GLN A 293 22.47 0.80 13.30
C GLN A 293 22.17 -0.38 14.21
N LEU A 294 21.04 -1.05 14.00
CA LEU A 294 20.64 -2.26 14.73
C LEU A 294 21.25 -3.55 14.19
N ASN A 295 22.10 -3.48 13.13
CA ASN A 295 22.69 -4.64 12.45
C ASN A 295 21.65 -5.64 11.94
N LEU A 296 20.50 -5.16 11.45
CA LEU A 296 19.39 -5.98 10.96
C LEU A 296 19.43 -6.21 9.44
N GLU A 297 20.30 -5.54 8.67
CA GLU A 297 20.31 -5.52 7.20
C GLU A 297 20.35 -6.92 6.56
N GLU A 298 21.12 -7.86 7.16
CA GLU A 298 21.29 -9.22 6.60
C GLU A 298 20.10 -10.15 6.90
N ASN A 299 19.19 -9.75 7.80
CA ASN A 299 18.00 -10.51 8.15
C ASN A 299 16.70 -9.70 7.98
N THR A 300 16.70 -8.70 7.12
CA THR A 300 15.52 -7.86 6.91
C THR A 300 15.27 -7.63 5.43
N LEU A 301 14.07 -8.02 4.97
CA LEU A 301 13.52 -7.62 3.69
C LEU A 301 12.84 -6.25 3.86
N VAL A 302 13.28 -5.25 3.10
CA VAL A 302 12.65 -3.92 3.04
C VAL A 302 12.06 -3.74 1.64
N ILE A 303 10.79 -3.42 1.56
CA ILE A 303 10.10 -3.07 0.30
C ILE A 303 9.53 -1.66 0.42
N TYR A 304 9.88 -0.79 -0.52
CA TYR A 304 9.23 0.49 -0.73
C TYR A 304 8.30 0.41 -1.94
N THR A 305 7.09 0.95 -1.82
CA THR A 305 6.16 1.12 -2.94
C THR A 305 5.12 2.21 -2.66
N VAL A 306 4.16 2.36 -3.58
CA VAL A 306 3.06 3.32 -3.50
C VAL A 306 1.73 2.57 -3.63
N ASP A 307 0.69 3.04 -2.98
CA ASP A 307 -0.61 2.36 -2.95
C ASP A 307 -1.38 2.45 -4.29
N ASN A 308 -1.23 3.55 -5.01
CA ASN A 308 -1.81 3.79 -6.33
C ASN A 308 -0.95 4.75 -7.16
N GLY A 309 -1.30 4.91 -8.43
CA GLY A 309 -0.60 5.82 -9.33
C GLY A 309 -0.71 7.29 -8.93
N ALA A 310 0.13 8.11 -9.56
CA ALA A 310 0.22 9.54 -9.29
C ALA A 310 -1.11 10.26 -9.50
N TRP A 311 -1.44 11.18 -8.58
CA TRP A 311 -2.58 12.07 -8.76
C TRP A 311 -2.15 13.33 -9.50
N GLN A 312 -2.30 13.32 -10.83
CA GLN A 312 -1.83 14.39 -11.72
C GLN A 312 -2.81 15.57 -11.84
N ASP A 313 -4.06 15.41 -11.40
CA ASP A 313 -5.11 16.41 -11.56
C ASP A 313 -5.05 17.53 -10.52
N VAL A 314 -4.10 17.45 -9.59
CA VAL A 314 -3.90 18.44 -8.53
C VAL A 314 -2.85 19.46 -8.96
N HIS A 315 -3.32 20.48 -9.67
CA HIS A 315 -2.44 21.54 -10.14
C HIS A 315 -2.23 22.67 -9.12
N PRO A 316 -1.14 23.39 -9.18
CA PRO A 316 -0.02 23.29 -10.16
C PRO A 316 1.05 22.26 -9.76
N ASP A 317 0.92 21.63 -8.62
CA ASP A 317 1.98 20.90 -7.95
C ASP A 317 1.49 19.49 -7.57
N SER A 318 1.82 18.52 -8.41
CA SER A 318 1.32 17.14 -8.29
C SER A 318 2.36 16.12 -8.70
N GLY A 319 2.10 14.84 -8.37
CA GLY A 319 2.86 13.69 -8.82
C GLY A 319 2.88 13.55 -10.32
N MET A 320 3.98 12.97 -10.86
CA MET A 320 4.15 12.80 -12.29
C MET A 320 4.56 11.38 -12.66
N THR A 321 4.08 10.94 -13.82
CA THR A 321 4.41 9.64 -14.40
C THR A 321 4.50 9.77 -15.93
N PRO A 322 5.31 8.94 -16.62
CA PRO A 322 5.37 8.93 -18.07
C PRO A 322 4.17 8.22 -18.72
N PHE A 323 3.35 7.54 -17.92
CA PHE A 323 2.26 6.72 -18.41
C PHE A 323 0.98 7.55 -18.61
N ARG A 324 0.10 7.04 -19.49
CA ARG A 324 -1.20 7.66 -19.75
C ARG A 324 -2.16 7.43 -18.58
N GLY A 325 -2.93 8.45 -18.22
CA GLY A 325 -3.95 8.43 -17.16
C GLY A 325 -3.45 9.09 -15.88
N THR A 326 -4.15 8.87 -14.81
CA THR A 326 -3.89 9.38 -13.45
C THR A 326 -4.55 8.45 -12.44
N LYS A 327 -4.30 8.65 -11.15
CA LYS A 327 -5.05 8.04 -10.04
C LYS A 327 -6.56 7.99 -10.36
N GLY A 328 -7.20 6.88 -10.05
CA GLY A 328 -8.63 6.67 -10.31
C GLY A 328 -8.97 6.17 -11.71
N THR A 329 -8.00 6.04 -12.62
CA THR A 329 -8.22 5.51 -13.96
C THR A 329 -7.76 4.07 -14.12
N ASP A 330 -8.34 3.35 -15.09
CA ASP A 330 -7.98 2.00 -15.50
C ASP A 330 -6.78 1.96 -16.48
N ARG A 331 -5.97 3.00 -16.49
CA ARG A 331 -4.77 3.12 -17.34
C ARG A 331 -3.50 2.90 -16.54
N GLU A 332 -2.39 2.67 -17.23
CA GLU A 332 -1.07 2.43 -16.61
C GLU A 332 -0.74 3.44 -15.50
N ALA A 333 -0.96 4.73 -15.73
CA ALA A 333 -0.69 5.76 -14.74
C ALA A 333 -1.54 5.67 -13.47
N GLY A 334 -2.69 4.98 -13.51
CA GLY A 334 -3.54 4.78 -12.34
C GLY A 334 -3.02 3.74 -11.36
N SER A 335 -2.25 2.77 -11.86
CA SER A 335 -1.87 1.58 -11.06
C SER A 335 -0.38 1.24 -11.12
N ARG A 336 0.37 1.64 -12.16
CA ARG A 336 1.81 1.37 -12.25
C ARG A 336 2.59 2.36 -11.41
N VAL A 337 3.31 1.85 -10.40
CA VAL A 337 3.91 2.62 -9.33
C VAL A 337 5.38 2.32 -9.14
N PRO A 338 6.17 3.22 -8.53
CA PRO A 338 7.54 2.94 -8.12
C PRO A 338 7.58 1.80 -7.10
N ALA A 339 8.57 0.92 -7.21
CA ALA A 339 8.85 -0.07 -6.18
C ALA A 339 10.32 -0.51 -6.17
N PHE A 340 10.83 -0.74 -4.97
CA PHE A 340 12.17 -1.27 -4.70
C PHE A 340 12.10 -2.34 -3.64
N ALA A 341 12.95 -3.36 -3.75
CA ALA A 341 13.16 -4.34 -2.69
C ALA A 341 14.64 -4.42 -2.35
N MET A 342 14.97 -4.45 -1.06
CA MET A 342 16.35 -4.56 -0.58
C MET A 342 16.44 -5.59 0.54
N TRP A 343 17.44 -6.48 0.42
CA TRP A 343 17.84 -7.41 1.48
C TRP A 343 19.32 -7.73 1.29
N LYS A 344 20.14 -7.20 2.16
CA LYS A 344 21.60 -7.32 2.07
C LYS A 344 22.05 -8.77 2.03
N GLY A 345 22.83 -9.12 1.01
CA GLY A 345 23.37 -10.47 0.84
C GLY A 345 22.37 -11.49 0.28
N LYS A 346 21.10 -11.11 0.04
CA LYS A 346 20.07 -11.97 -0.53
C LYS A 346 19.58 -11.45 -1.88
N ILE A 347 19.25 -10.18 -1.98
CA ILE A 347 18.85 -9.52 -3.24
C ILE A 347 20.10 -8.92 -3.87
N ALA A 348 20.32 -9.20 -5.17
CA ALA A 348 21.45 -8.67 -5.91
C ALA A 348 21.36 -7.15 -6.06
N ALA A 349 22.36 -6.42 -5.60
CA ALA A 349 22.42 -4.96 -5.72
C ALA A 349 22.44 -4.53 -7.19
N GLY A 350 21.65 -3.49 -7.51
CA GLY A 350 21.51 -2.93 -8.86
C GLY A 350 20.74 -3.80 -9.84
N SER A 351 20.08 -4.85 -9.35
CA SER A 351 19.22 -5.69 -10.19
C SER A 351 17.93 -4.94 -10.60
N LYS A 352 17.33 -5.38 -11.70
CA LYS A 352 16.08 -4.85 -12.23
C LYS A 352 15.17 -5.98 -12.68
N SER A 353 13.86 -5.83 -12.48
CA SER A 353 12.86 -6.72 -13.05
C SER A 353 11.81 -5.92 -13.81
N SER A 354 11.39 -6.48 -14.95
CA SER A 354 10.23 -6.05 -15.75
C SER A 354 9.10 -7.06 -15.70
N ASP A 355 9.13 -7.98 -14.77
CA ASP A 355 8.02 -8.88 -14.53
C ASP A 355 6.83 -8.14 -13.94
N ILE A 356 5.61 -8.52 -14.33
CA ILE A 356 4.37 -7.92 -13.81
C ILE A 356 4.15 -8.41 -12.38
N VAL A 357 4.42 -7.56 -11.42
CA VAL A 357 4.24 -7.82 -9.99
C VAL A 357 3.47 -6.69 -9.34
N GLY A 358 3.01 -6.86 -8.12
CA GLY A 358 2.37 -5.76 -7.39
C GLY A 358 2.25 -6.02 -5.90
N GLY A 359 1.71 -5.03 -5.18
CA GLY A 359 1.47 -5.15 -3.76
C GLY A 359 0.54 -6.31 -3.38
N LEU A 360 -0.30 -6.73 -4.30
CA LEU A 360 -1.13 -7.94 -4.20
C LEU A 360 -0.30 -9.19 -3.88
N ASP A 361 0.93 -9.27 -4.40
CA ASP A 361 1.82 -10.42 -4.31
C ASP A 361 2.60 -10.51 -2.97
N PHE A 362 2.45 -9.52 -2.10
CA PHE A 362 3.03 -9.56 -0.77
C PHE A 362 2.51 -10.74 0.05
N MET A 363 1.24 -11.10 -0.08
CA MET A 363 0.61 -12.14 0.74
C MET A 363 1.29 -13.51 0.54
N ALA A 364 1.38 -13.99 -0.68
CA ALA A 364 2.01 -15.29 -0.96
C ALA A 364 3.51 -15.25 -0.67
N THR A 365 4.18 -14.14 -1.00
CA THR A 365 5.62 -13.96 -0.76
C THR A 365 5.97 -13.96 0.72
N PHE A 366 5.24 -13.18 1.53
CA PHE A 366 5.54 -13.10 2.97
C PHE A 366 5.12 -14.37 3.70
N ALA A 367 4.04 -15.03 3.28
CA ALA A 367 3.67 -16.36 3.78
C ALA A 367 4.80 -17.36 3.51
N HIS A 368 5.33 -17.42 2.29
CA HIS A 368 6.48 -18.26 1.94
C HIS A 368 7.71 -17.96 2.80
N LEU A 369 8.14 -16.70 2.88
CA LEU A 369 9.29 -16.29 3.69
C LEU A 369 9.11 -16.57 5.19
N GLY A 370 7.86 -16.49 5.67
CA GLY A 370 7.47 -16.85 7.03
C GLY A 370 7.34 -18.36 7.27
N GLY A 371 7.32 -19.18 6.22
CA GLY A 371 7.07 -20.62 6.29
C GLY A 371 5.63 -20.96 6.67
N VAL A 372 4.66 -20.19 6.16
CA VAL A 372 3.22 -20.37 6.40
C VAL A 372 2.53 -20.74 5.09
N GLU A 373 1.68 -21.75 5.09
CA GLU A 373 0.75 -22.00 3.99
C GLU A 373 -0.43 -21.02 4.05
N LEU A 374 -0.85 -20.54 2.89
CA LEU A 374 -2.03 -19.67 2.82
C LEU A 374 -3.30 -20.43 3.19
N PRO A 375 -4.16 -19.87 4.06
CA PRO A 375 -5.40 -20.51 4.45
C PRO A 375 -6.34 -20.76 3.26
N LYS A 376 -7.05 -21.89 3.26
CA LYS A 376 -8.07 -22.22 2.25
C LYS A 376 -9.46 -21.67 2.61
N GLU A 377 -9.63 -21.23 3.85
CA GLU A 377 -10.86 -20.64 4.38
C GLU A 377 -10.56 -19.25 4.94
N ASP A 378 -11.52 -18.36 4.88
CA ASP A 378 -11.46 -17.07 5.54
C ASP A 378 -11.56 -17.25 7.08
N ARG A 379 -11.42 -16.17 7.83
CA ARG A 379 -11.47 -16.23 9.30
C ARG A 379 -12.88 -16.53 9.86
N ASP A 380 -13.91 -16.52 9.00
CA ASP A 380 -15.28 -16.91 9.32
C ASP A 380 -15.57 -18.38 8.89
N GLY A 381 -14.58 -19.12 8.38
CA GLY A 381 -14.69 -20.53 7.95
C GLY A 381 -15.30 -20.71 6.57
N LYS A 382 -15.33 -19.68 5.73
CA LYS A 382 -15.82 -19.78 4.34
C LYS A 382 -14.65 -19.98 3.38
N PRO A 383 -14.83 -20.72 2.28
CA PRO A 383 -13.79 -20.88 1.27
C PRO A 383 -13.25 -19.51 0.80
N THR A 384 -11.94 -19.38 0.77
CA THR A 384 -11.27 -18.16 0.30
C THR A 384 -10.25 -18.45 -0.78
N THR A 385 -9.98 -17.46 -1.62
CA THR A 385 -8.97 -17.51 -2.68
C THR A 385 -8.12 -16.27 -2.60
N PHE A 386 -6.80 -16.42 -2.65
CA PHE A 386 -5.85 -15.33 -2.80
C PHE A 386 -5.51 -15.19 -4.29
N ASP A 387 -5.40 -13.93 -4.75
CA ASP A 387 -4.98 -13.58 -6.11
C ASP A 387 -3.48 -13.30 -6.17
N SER A 388 -2.79 -13.54 -5.08
CA SER A 388 -1.38 -13.30 -4.82
C SER A 388 -0.51 -14.42 -5.36
N TYR A 389 0.61 -14.03 -5.98
CA TYR A 389 1.67 -14.95 -6.41
C TYR A 389 2.93 -14.72 -5.57
N ASP A 390 3.72 -15.76 -5.36
CA ASP A 390 4.98 -15.65 -4.64
C ASP A 390 6.06 -15.02 -5.51
N MET A 391 6.51 -13.80 -5.16
CA MET A 391 7.57 -13.09 -5.90
C MET A 391 8.99 -13.47 -5.47
N ALA A 392 9.20 -14.42 -4.57
CA ALA A 392 10.53 -14.84 -4.13
C ALA A 392 11.46 -15.20 -5.32
N PRO A 393 11.00 -15.90 -6.37
CA PRO A 393 11.83 -16.16 -7.55
C PRO A 393 12.37 -14.89 -8.23
N ILE A 394 11.58 -13.81 -8.25
CA ILE A 394 12.02 -12.51 -8.80
C ILE A 394 12.97 -11.82 -7.83
N LEU A 395 12.63 -11.76 -6.54
CA LEU A 395 13.44 -11.12 -5.52
C LEU A 395 14.87 -11.68 -5.46
N PHE A 396 15.02 -12.98 -5.66
CA PHE A 396 16.30 -13.66 -5.53
C PHE A 396 16.94 -14.03 -6.88
N GLY A 397 16.34 -13.62 -8.00
CA GLY A 397 16.84 -13.92 -9.34
C GLY A 397 16.79 -15.40 -9.70
N GLU A 398 15.79 -16.11 -9.18
CA GLU A 398 15.63 -17.56 -9.34
C GLU A 398 14.30 -17.90 -10.03
N GLY A 399 14.34 -18.77 -11.03
CA GLY A 399 13.17 -19.35 -11.64
C GLY A 399 12.37 -18.46 -12.60
N LYS A 400 11.15 -18.91 -12.93
CA LYS A 400 10.23 -18.24 -13.84
C LYS A 400 9.08 -17.63 -13.06
N TRP A 401 8.65 -16.45 -13.50
CA TRP A 401 7.48 -15.78 -12.97
C TRP A 401 6.20 -16.28 -13.66
N ALA A 402 5.13 -16.48 -12.88
CA ALA A 402 3.89 -17.08 -13.39
C ALA A 402 2.86 -16.05 -13.86
N ARG A 403 2.87 -14.81 -13.32
CA ARG A 403 1.90 -13.78 -13.70
C ARG A 403 2.26 -13.19 -15.06
N ASN A 404 1.28 -13.11 -15.96
CA ASN A 404 1.42 -12.54 -17.29
C ASN A 404 0.41 -11.42 -17.58
N HIS A 405 -0.44 -11.05 -16.63
CA HIS A 405 -1.44 -10.00 -16.73
C HIS A 405 -1.69 -9.33 -15.37
N TRP A 406 -2.25 -8.15 -15.40
CA TRP A 406 -2.72 -7.41 -14.24
C TRP A 406 -4.16 -6.97 -14.46
N GLU A 407 -5.01 -7.06 -13.43
CA GLU A 407 -6.41 -6.66 -13.50
C GLU A 407 -6.62 -5.33 -12.78
N TYR A 408 -7.33 -4.41 -13.43
CA TYR A 408 -7.67 -3.08 -12.92
C TYR A 408 -9.11 -3.07 -12.41
N PHE A 409 -9.30 -2.62 -11.19
CA PHE A 409 -10.62 -2.47 -10.58
C PHE A 409 -10.85 -1.02 -10.17
N THR A 410 -11.74 -0.32 -10.87
CA THR A 410 -12.18 1.02 -10.51
C THR A 410 -13.66 1.05 -10.20
N ALA A 411 -14.11 1.97 -9.33
CA ALA A 411 -15.53 2.16 -9.02
C ALA A 411 -16.35 2.58 -10.27
N VAL A 412 -15.68 3.16 -11.26
CA VAL A 412 -16.30 3.65 -12.51
C VAL A 412 -16.49 2.54 -13.54
N SER A 413 -15.74 1.45 -13.46
CA SER A 413 -15.81 0.34 -14.44
C SER A 413 -17.09 -0.50 -14.35
N TYR A 414 -17.94 -0.26 -13.37
CA TYR A 414 -19.23 -0.95 -13.22
C TYR A 414 -20.43 -0.20 -13.80
N THR A 415 -20.23 0.94 -14.42
CA THR A 415 -21.32 1.78 -14.98
C THR A 415 -21.44 1.72 -16.50
N HIS A 416 -20.77 0.76 -17.16
CA HIS A 416 -20.90 0.57 -18.62
C HIS A 416 -21.11 -0.87 -19.01
#